data_7ddbcdde08e1e77c9012096c28480eba
#
_entry.id   7ddbcdde08e1e77c9012096c28480eba
#
_cell.length_a   1.000
_cell.length_b   1.000
_cell.length_c   1.000
_cell.angle_alpha   90.00
_cell.angle_beta   90.00
_cell.angle_gamma   90.00
#
_symmetry.space_group_name_H-M   'P 1'
#
loop_
_entity.id
_entity.type
_entity.pdbx_description
1 polymer ?
#
loop_
_entity_poly.entity_id
_entity_poly.type
_entity_poly.pdbx_seq_one_letter_code
_entity_poly.pdbx_strand_id
1 'polypeptide(L)'
;DPTVQVSINEETGEHLISGMGELHLEIITGRIKRDKGVDIITSPPIVVYRETITGRAGPVEGKSPNRHNRFYIELEPMDPAIVKLIHDGEVSMNQQALERRDILVAAGMDKEEAKNVRAIEGTNMFIDMTKGIQYLNETMELILEGWREALRGGPLADEQVQNLKVRLVDVKLHEDAIHRGPAQVIPAVRSAVKAGMLMAGDSLLEPIQKIQITVPADLMGAATSQIQGRRGQIFDMQSEGDTVTVIGKAPVAELFGFAGDIRSATEGRAMWSTEFAGFELVPAGLVEEVVRSIRRRKGLKEQIPRPEDYLS
;
A
#
# COMPACT_ATOMS: atom_id res chain seq x y z
N ASP A 1 -10.91 12.84 -17.30
CA ASP A 1 -10.70 11.43 -16.99
C ASP A 1 -10.59 11.29 -15.47
N PRO A 2 -11.52 10.57 -14.81
CA PRO A 2 -11.56 10.47 -13.35
C PRO A 2 -10.41 9.63 -12.76
N THR A 3 -9.67 8.90 -13.58
CA THR A 3 -8.55 8.06 -13.14
C THR A 3 -7.21 8.78 -13.17
N VAL A 4 -7.19 10.01 -13.67
CA VAL A 4 -6.00 10.88 -13.71
C VAL A 4 -5.96 11.75 -12.47
N GLN A 5 -4.87 11.68 -11.74
CA GLN A 5 -4.60 12.58 -10.62
C GLN A 5 -3.45 13.51 -10.98
N VAL A 6 -3.61 14.76 -10.65
CA VAL A 6 -2.57 15.78 -10.85
C VAL A 6 -2.22 16.37 -9.48
N SER A 7 -0.93 16.41 -9.17
CA SER A 7 -0.40 17.08 -7.98
C SER A 7 0.81 17.94 -8.36
N ILE A 8 1.15 18.88 -7.51
CA ILE A 8 2.34 19.71 -7.67
C ILE A 8 3.29 19.34 -6.54
N ASN A 9 4.52 19.02 -6.89
CA ASN A 9 5.59 18.90 -5.92
C ASN A 9 6.02 20.32 -5.52
N GLU A 10 5.67 20.76 -4.33
CA GLU A 10 5.97 22.12 -3.85
C GLU A 10 7.48 22.39 -3.69
N GLU A 11 8.29 21.35 -3.49
CA GLU A 11 9.74 21.48 -3.34
C GLU A 11 10.45 21.67 -4.67
N THR A 12 10.01 20.98 -5.73
CA THR A 12 10.65 21.02 -7.05
C THR A 12 9.91 21.88 -8.05
N GLY A 13 8.65 22.23 -7.77
CA GLY A 13 7.75 22.91 -8.70
C GLY A 13 7.28 22.03 -9.86
N GLU A 14 7.57 20.74 -9.84
CA GLU A 14 7.17 19.81 -10.88
C GLU A 14 5.70 19.44 -10.78
N HIS A 15 5.04 19.36 -11.92
CA HIS A 15 3.68 18.83 -12.01
C HIS A 15 3.73 17.31 -12.18
N LEU A 16 3.17 16.60 -11.20
CA LEU A 16 3.08 15.14 -11.22
C LEU A 16 1.72 14.72 -11.79
N ILE A 17 1.74 13.84 -12.78
CA ILE A 17 0.56 13.22 -13.34
C ILE A 17 0.60 11.73 -13.00
N SER A 18 -0.42 11.26 -12.29
CA SER A 18 -0.60 9.85 -12.00
C SER A 18 -1.70 9.25 -12.85
N GLY A 19 -1.47 8.08 -13.39
CA GLY A 19 -2.41 7.34 -14.22
C GLY A 19 -2.32 5.84 -13.98
N MET A 20 -3.12 5.07 -14.70
CA MET A 20 -3.26 3.62 -14.52
C MET A 20 -2.15 2.80 -15.19
N GLY A 21 -1.13 3.42 -15.74
CA GLY A 21 0.02 2.78 -16.36
C GLY A 21 0.67 3.67 -17.43
N GLU A 22 1.78 3.17 -18.00
CA GLU A 22 2.58 3.91 -18.98
C GLU A 22 1.76 4.39 -20.19
N LEU A 23 0.98 3.49 -20.79
CA LEU A 23 0.15 3.83 -21.95
C LEU A 23 -0.87 4.93 -21.61
N HIS A 24 -1.47 4.87 -20.44
CA HIS A 24 -2.41 5.89 -19.99
C HIS A 24 -1.73 7.26 -19.88
N LEU A 25 -0.52 7.30 -19.32
CA LEU A 25 0.28 8.51 -19.21
C LEU A 25 0.71 9.03 -20.59
N GLU A 26 1.08 8.17 -21.53
CA GLU A 26 1.40 8.54 -22.91
C GLU A 26 0.19 9.16 -23.63
N ILE A 27 -0.99 8.58 -23.46
CA ILE A 27 -2.23 9.11 -24.04
C ILE A 27 -2.54 10.51 -23.47
N ILE A 28 -2.39 10.69 -22.17
CA ILE A 28 -2.63 11.98 -21.50
C ILE A 28 -1.64 13.04 -22.00
N THR A 29 -0.36 12.73 -22.01
CA THR A 29 0.69 13.65 -22.48
C THR A 29 0.50 14.00 -23.96
N GLY A 30 0.13 13.00 -24.79
CA GLY A 30 -0.22 13.20 -26.19
C GLY A 30 -1.44 14.12 -26.40
N ARG A 31 -2.46 13.99 -25.53
CA ARG A 31 -3.63 14.88 -25.53
C ARG A 31 -3.26 16.31 -25.16
N ILE A 32 -2.46 16.51 -24.12
CA ILE A 32 -2.03 17.85 -23.70
C ILE A 32 -1.30 18.54 -24.85
N LYS A 33 -0.38 17.85 -25.52
CA LYS A 33 0.33 18.40 -26.67
C LYS A 33 -0.62 18.79 -27.83
N ARG A 34 -1.53 17.86 -28.16
CA ARG A 34 -2.46 18.07 -29.30
C ARG A 34 -3.52 19.13 -29.02
N ASP A 35 -4.15 19.07 -27.83
CA ASP A 35 -5.33 19.88 -27.51
C ASP A 35 -4.96 21.28 -26.98
N LYS A 36 -3.77 21.41 -26.37
CA LYS A 36 -3.27 22.64 -25.76
C LYS A 36 -2.10 23.28 -26.52
N GLY A 37 -1.50 22.55 -27.46
CA GLY A 37 -0.33 23.05 -28.22
C GLY A 37 0.92 23.27 -27.34
N VAL A 38 1.00 22.60 -26.18
CA VAL A 38 2.12 22.77 -25.25
C VAL A 38 3.08 21.59 -25.39
N ASP A 39 4.36 21.89 -25.61
CA ASP A 39 5.41 20.88 -25.56
C ASP A 39 5.75 20.57 -24.10
N ILE A 40 5.63 19.30 -23.75
CA ILE A 40 5.88 18.79 -22.39
C ILE A 40 7.18 18.00 -22.41
N ILE A 41 8.03 18.27 -21.43
CA ILE A 41 9.19 17.42 -21.10
C ILE A 41 8.76 16.55 -19.93
N THR A 42 8.77 15.23 -20.10
CA THR A 42 8.42 14.27 -19.06
C THR A 42 9.65 13.60 -18.48
N SER A 43 9.69 13.45 -17.17
CA SER A 43 10.62 12.54 -16.51
C SER A 43 10.15 11.09 -16.65
N PRO A 44 11.03 10.09 -16.44
CA PRO A 44 10.61 8.68 -16.42
C PRO A 44 9.49 8.44 -15.40
N PRO A 45 8.50 7.60 -15.73
CA PRO A 45 7.40 7.31 -14.82
C PRO A 45 7.89 6.57 -13.57
N ILE A 46 7.20 6.80 -12.46
CA ILE A 46 7.51 6.24 -11.16
C ILE A 46 6.46 5.19 -10.80
N VAL A 47 6.91 4.03 -10.36
CA VAL A 47 6.04 3.01 -9.78
C VAL A 47 5.73 3.41 -8.33
N VAL A 48 4.45 3.36 -7.95
CA VAL A 48 4.00 3.64 -6.59
C VAL A 48 3.84 2.33 -5.83
N TYR A 49 4.71 2.12 -4.85
CA TYR A 49 4.66 0.97 -3.95
C TYR A 49 3.83 1.27 -2.70
N ARG A 50 3.56 0.23 -1.90
CA ARG A 50 2.98 0.32 -0.56
C ARG A 50 3.85 -0.47 0.41
N GLU A 51 3.90 -0.06 1.68
CA GLU A 51 4.51 -0.88 2.72
C GLU A 51 3.49 -1.78 3.38
N THR A 52 3.93 -2.95 3.84
CA THR A 52 3.14 -3.92 4.59
C THR A 52 4.06 -4.77 5.46
N ILE A 53 3.48 -5.64 6.27
CA ILE A 53 4.23 -6.61 7.06
C ILE A 53 3.87 -8.04 6.67
N THR A 54 4.79 -8.97 6.86
CA THR A 54 4.61 -10.39 6.51
C THR A 54 4.47 -11.31 7.73
N GLY A 55 4.82 -10.82 8.91
CA GLY A 55 4.78 -11.58 10.15
C GLY A 55 4.16 -10.78 11.29
N ARG A 56 4.35 -11.24 12.50
CA ARG A 56 3.81 -10.65 13.73
C ARG A 56 4.93 -10.07 14.58
N ALA A 57 4.63 -9.01 15.31
CA ALA A 57 5.52 -8.45 16.32
C ALA A 57 4.74 -7.94 17.53
N GLY A 58 5.43 -7.89 18.66
CA GLY A 58 4.89 -7.32 19.87
C GLY A 58 4.86 -8.26 21.06
N PRO A 59 4.52 -7.71 22.25
CA PRO A 59 4.23 -6.29 22.50
C PRO A 59 5.45 -5.38 22.28
N VAL A 60 5.27 -4.34 21.49
CA VAL A 60 6.26 -3.28 21.25
C VAL A 60 5.96 -2.12 22.18
N GLU A 61 6.94 -1.67 22.96
CA GLU A 61 6.79 -0.54 23.87
C GLU A 61 7.17 0.77 23.18
N GLY A 62 6.20 1.69 23.08
CA GLY A 62 6.45 3.08 22.70
C GLY A 62 6.50 3.97 23.94
N LYS A 63 7.56 4.74 24.09
CA LYS A 63 7.72 5.69 25.20
C LYS A 63 7.52 7.10 24.71
N SER A 64 6.79 7.92 25.49
CA SER A 64 6.75 9.35 25.22
C SER A 64 8.11 10.02 25.46
N PRO A 65 8.43 11.13 24.76
CA PRO A 65 9.69 11.86 24.95
C PRO A 65 9.98 12.24 26.41
N ASN A 66 8.93 12.59 27.17
CA ASN A 66 9.05 12.86 28.61
C ASN A 66 9.14 11.59 29.47
N ARG A 67 9.01 10.38 28.90
CA ARG A 67 9.07 9.06 29.55
C ARG A 67 7.97 8.78 30.57
N HIS A 68 6.92 9.61 30.63
CA HIS A 68 5.82 9.44 31.57
C HIS A 68 4.71 8.50 31.04
N ASN A 69 4.63 8.34 29.71
CA ASN A 69 3.61 7.51 29.09
C ASN A 69 4.26 6.35 28.34
N ARG A 70 3.60 5.22 28.34
CA ARG A 70 4.03 4.00 27.63
C ARG A 70 2.85 3.36 26.95
N PHE A 71 3.05 2.93 25.71
CA PHE A 71 2.07 2.27 24.86
C PHE A 71 2.61 0.93 24.41
N TYR A 72 1.83 -0.11 24.58
CA TYR A 72 2.20 -1.48 24.20
C TYR A 72 1.31 -1.94 23.09
N ILE A 73 1.89 -2.22 21.93
CA ILE A 73 1.15 -2.61 20.73
C ILE A 73 1.63 -3.94 20.18
N GLU A 74 0.71 -4.65 19.57
CA GLU A 74 0.98 -5.84 18.76
C GLU A 74 0.58 -5.57 17.32
N LEU A 75 1.34 -6.12 16.38
CA LEU A 75 1.10 -5.97 14.95
C LEU A 75 1.02 -7.33 14.29
N GLU A 76 0.10 -7.46 13.35
CA GLU A 76 0.02 -8.60 12.44
C GLU A 76 -0.54 -8.19 11.08
N PRO A 77 -0.30 -8.99 10.02
CA PRO A 77 -0.94 -8.78 8.73
C PRO A 77 -2.46 -8.86 8.87
N MET A 78 -3.18 -8.00 8.16
CA MET A 78 -4.63 -8.09 8.05
C MET A 78 -5.02 -9.36 7.27
N ASP A 79 -6.07 -10.04 7.74
CA ASP A 79 -6.64 -11.17 7.00
C ASP A 79 -7.12 -10.72 5.61
N PRO A 80 -6.73 -11.44 4.53
CA PRO A 80 -7.12 -11.09 3.17
C PRO A 80 -8.64 -10.99 2.96
N ALA A 81 -9.43 -11.79 3.67
CA ALA A 81 -10.90 -11.73 3.61
C ALA A 81 -11.42 -10.41 4.17
N ILE A 82 -10.80 -9.89 5.23
CA ILE A 82 -11.16 -8.60 5.84
C ILE A 82 -10.68 -7.45 4.96
N VAL A 83 -9.47 -7.55 4.39
CA VAL A 83 -8.97 -6.56 3.40
C VAL A 83 -9.97 -6.41 2.26
N LYS A 84 -10.49 -7.52 1.73
CA LYS A 84 -11.49 -7.50 0.66
C LYS A 84 -12.79 -6.80 1.08
N LEU A 85 -13.32 -7.09 2.27
CA LEU A 85 -14.52 -6.45 2.79
C LEU A 85 -14.36 -4.93 2.94
N ILE A 86 -13.19 -4.48 3.41
CA ILE A 86 -12.88 -3.05 3.53
C ILE A 86 -12.78 -2.41 2.14
N HIS A 87 -12.07 -3.05 1.23
CA HIS A 87 -11.89 -2.55 -0.15
C HIS A 87 -13.23 -2.43 -0.89
N ASP A 88 -14.12 -3.42 -0.72
CA ASP A 88 -15.45 -3.45 -1.36
C ASP A 88 -16.46 -2.51 -0.66
N GLY A 89 -16.06 -1.86 0.44
CA GLY A 89 -16.91 -0.94 1.20
C GLY A 89 -17.95 -1.63 2.09
N GLU A 90 -17.86 -2.95 2.25
CA GLU A 90 -18.77 -3.73 3.12
C GLU A 90 -18.46 -3.54 4.60
N VAL A 91 -17.22 -3.14 4.93
CA VAL A 91 -16.76 -2.80 6.27
C VAL A 91 -16.17 -1.39 6.28
N SER A 92 -16.71 -0.52 7.14
CA SER A 92 -16.19 0.83 7.33
C SER A 92 -16.54 1.37 8.73
N MET A 93 -15.89 2.47 9.13
CA MET A 93 -16.21 3.15 10.40
C MET A 93 -17.54 3.90 10.35
N ASN A 94 -18.10 4.12 9.18
CA ASN A 94 -19.41 4.80 9.00
C ASN A 94 -20.61 3.90 9.29
N GLN A 95 -20.39 2.58 9.43
CA GLN A 95 -21.43 1.62 9.79
C GLN A 95 -21.72 1.64 11.29
N GLN A 96 -22.90 1.14 11.68
CA GLN A 96 -23.20 0.86 13.07
C GLN A 96 -22.22 -0.19 13.63
N ALA A 97 -21.75 0.05 14.86
CA ALA A 97 -20.71 -0.79 15.47
C ALA A 97 -21.12 -2.27 15.59
N LEU A 98 -22.40 -2.57 15.85
CA LEU A 98 -22.92 -3.94 15.93
C LEU A 98 -22.91 -4.63 14.57
N GLU A 99 -23.35 -3.93 13.53
CA GLU A 99 -23.36 -4.45 12.16
C GLU A 99 -21.93 -4.75 11.70
N ARG A 100 -21.01 -3.81 11.85
CA ARG A 100 -19.59 -3.99 11.52
C ARG A 100 -18.99 -5.17 12.24
N ARG A 101 -19.24 -5.29 13.56
CA ARG A 101 -18.79 -6.43 14.37
C ARG A 101 -19.26 -7.76 13.78
N ASP A 102 -20.55 -7.87 13.45
CA ASP A 102 -21.13 -9.12 12.99
C ASP A 102 -20.57 -9.54 11.61
N ILE A 103 -20.33 -8.58 10.72
CA ILE A 103 -19.66 -8.82 9.42
C ILE A 103 -18.21 -9.30 9.64
N LEU A 104 -17.46 -8.64 10.52
CA LEU A 104 -16.07 -9.01 10.81
C LEU A 104 -15.96 -10.40 11.45
N VAL A 105 -16.86 -10.73 12.38
CA VAL A 105 -16.92 -12.08 13.02
C VAL A 105 -17.28 -13.15 11.98
N ALA A 106 -18.22 -12.87 11.11
CA ALA A 106 -18.60 -13.80 10.02
C ALA A 106 -17.42 -14.04 9.05
N ALA A 107 -16.53 -13.06 8.88
CA ALA A 107 -15.30 -13.18 8.10
C ALA A 107 -14.13 -13.88 8.83
N GLY A 108 -14.33 -14.32 10.09
CA GLY A 108 -13.34 -15.05 10.87
C GLY A 108 -12.57 -14.25 11.90
N MET A 109 -12.89 -12.96 12.09
CA MET A 109 -12.26 -12.14 13.13
C MET A 109 -12.72 -12.57 14.52
N ASP A 110 -11.82 -12.49 15.50
CA ASP A 110 -12.18 -12.69 16.90
C ASP A 110 -13.25 -11.70 17.36
N LYS A 111 -14.21 -12.18 18.15
CA LYS A 111 -15.37 -11.37 18.57
C LYS A 111 -14.99 -10.16 19.42
N GLU A 112 -14.02 -10.32 20.32
CA GLU A 112 -13.55 -9.22 21.17
C GLU A 112 -12.77 -8.20 20.34
N GLU A 113 -11.94 -8.64 19.41
CA GLU A 113 -11.28 -7.73 18.46
C GLU A 113 -12.30 -6.95 17.63
N ALA A 114 -13.25 -7.63 17.00
CA ALA A 114 -14.27 -7.02 16.16
C ALA A 114 -15.14 -5.98 16.90
N LYS A 115 -15.40 -6.21 18.19
CA LYS A 115 -16.11 -5.28 19.07
C LYS A 115 -15.31 -4.02 19.38
N ASN A 116 -13.98 -4.15 19.45
CA ASN A 116 -13.07 -3.10 19.93
C ASN A 116 -12.32 -2.38 18.83
N VAL A 117 -12.77 -2.47 17.58
CA VAL A 117 -12.23 -1.68 16.47
C VAL A 117 -12.45 -0.20 16.70
N ARG A 118 -11.38 0.58 16.72
CA ARG A 118 -11.39 2.03 16.95
C ARG A 118 -11.24 2.85 15.68
N ALA A 119 -10.49 2.34 14.70
CA ALA A 119 -10.28 3.03 13.43
C ALA A 119 -9.99 2.05 12.30
N ILE A 120 -10.38 2.44 11.09
CA ILE A 120 -10.02 1.81 9.82
C ILE A 120 -9.55 2.93 8.90
N GLU A 121 -8.31 2.84 8.41
CA GLU A 121 -7.70 3.78 7.47
C GLU A 121 -7.14 3.00 6.27
N GLY A 122 -7.71 3.23 5.09
CA GLY A 122 -7.45 2.35 3.95
C GLY A 122 -7.80 0.91 4.31
N THR A 123 -6.85 -0.01 4.16
CA THR A 123 -6.99 -1.42 4.55
C THR A 123 -6.32 -1.75 5.90
N ASN A 124 -6.04 -0.74 6.71
CA ASN A 124 -5.43 -0.89 8.02
C ASN A 124 -6.47 -0.74 9.13
N MET A 125 -6.26 -1.42 10.25
CA MET A 125 -7.19 -1.42 11.37
C MET A 125 -6.47 -1.23 12.71
N PHE A 126 -7.04 -0.42 13.58
CA PHE A 126 -6.60 -0.20 14.94
C PHE A 126 -7.64 -0.73 15.93
N ILE A 127 -7.21 -1.56 16.88
CA ILE A 127 -8.06 -2.26 17.84
C ILE A 127 -7.57 -1.95 19.26
N ASP A 128 -8.49 -1.57 20.13
CA ASP A 128 -8.21 -1.34 21.54
C ASP A 128 -8.56 -2.57 22.37
N MET A 129 -7.54 -3.34 22.77
CA MET A 129 -7.68 -4.53 23.60
C MET A 129 -7.39 -4.28 25.09
N THR A 130 -7.21 -3.02 25.47
CA THR A 130 -6.95 -2.64 26.88
C THR A 130 -8.19 -2.78 27.76
N LYS A 131 -7.96 -2.89 29.06
CA LYS A 131 -9.03 -2.96 30.06
C LYS A 131 -8.73 -2.04 31.22
N GLY A 132 -9.71 -1.19 31.58
CA GLY A 132 -9.65 -0.39 32.80
C GLY A 132 -8.57 0.66 32.88
N ILE A 133 -8.13 1.20 31.74
CA ILE A 133 -7.10 2.24 31.68
C ILE A 133 -7.73 3.60 31.92
N GLN A 134 -7.28 4.29 32.97
CA GLN A 134 -7.67 5.69 33.23
C GLN A 134 -7.14 6.62 32.12
N TYR A 135 -7.91 7.65 31.81
CA TYR A 135 -7.57 8.72 30.84
C TYR A 135 -7.40 8.24 29.37
N LEU A 136 -7.66 6.95 29.07
CA LEU A 136 -7.47 6.43 27.72
C LEU A 136 -8.42 7.09 26.73
N ASN A 137 -9.69 7.27 27.09
CA ASN A 137 -10.69 7.86 26.21
C ASN A 137 -10.32 9.30 25.78
N GLU A 138 -9.74 10.08 26.69
CA GLU A 138 -9.27 11.44 26.41
C GLU A 138 -8.03 11.45 25.52
N THR A 139 -7.24 10.38 25.54
CA THR A 139 -5.96 10.27 24.84
C THR A 139 -6.10 9.51 23.51
N MET A 140 -7.22 8.83 23.29
CA MET A 140 -7.40 7.92 22.16
C MET A 140 -7.17 8.59 20.80
N GLU A 141 -7.68 9.80 20.59
CA GLU A 141 -7.48 10.50 19.31
C GLU A 141 -6.00 10.82 19.03
N LEU A 142 -5.21 11.12 20.05
CA LEU A 142 -3.77 11.33 19.90
C LEU A 142 -3.04 10.01 19.58
N ILE A 143 -3.50 8.90 20.17
CA ILE A 143 -2.99 7.56 19.86
C ILE A 143 -3.27 7.21 18.40
N LEU A 144 -4.52 7.43 17.95
CA LEU A 144 -4.91 7.18 16.57
C LEU A 144 -4.18 8.09 15.58
N GLU A 145 -3.91 9.36 15.95
CA GLU A 145 -3.12 10.23 15.09
C GLU A 145 -1.67 9.75 14.95
N GLY A 146 -1.05 9.28 16.03
CA GLY A 146 0.29 8.66 15.95
C GLY A 146 0.33 7.43 15.06
N TRP A 147 -0.71 6.61 15.11
CA TRP A 147 -0.88 5.47 14.20
C TRP A 147 -1.08 5.93 12.75
N ARG A 148 -1.94 6.92 12.48
CA ARG A 148 -2.16 7.49 11.13
C ARG A 148 -0.87 8.07 10.54
N GLU A 149 -0.07 8.77 11.35
CA GLU A 149 1.23 9.28 10.90
C GLU A 149 2.19 8.16 10.48
N ALA A 150 2.20 7.04 11.21
CA ALA A 150 2.98 5.88 10.80
C ALA A 150 2.49 5.26 9.48
N LEU A 151 1.17 5.28 9.23
CA LEU A 151 0.59 4.76 7.99
C LEU A 151 0.89 5.62 6.76
N ARG A 152 1.08 6.92 6.92
CA ARG A 152 1.38 7.83 5.80
C ARG A 152 2.73 7.56 5.17
N GLY A 153 3.69 7.08 5.94
CA GLY A 153 5.02 6.71 5.47
C GLY A 153 5.67 5.69 6.41
N GLY A 154 5.74 4.45 5.95
CA GLY A 154 6.34 3.37 6.71
C GLY A 154 7.86 3.51 6.87
N PRO A 155 8.47 2.70 7.74
CA PRO A 155 9.90 2.85 8.08
C PRO A 155 10.84 2.34 7.00
N LEU A 156 10.38 1.47 6.10
CA LEU A 156 11.23 0.80 5.12
C LEU A 156 11.60 1.74 3.95
N ALA A 157 10.61 2.35 3.32
CA ALA A 157 10.78 3.14 2.11
C ALA A 157 9.95 4.44 2.10
N ASP A 158 9.38 4.82 3.25
CA ASP A 158 8.49 5.98 3.37
C ASP A 158 7.33 5.91 2.37
N GLU A 159 6.80 4.72 2.17
CA GLU A 159 5.61 4.47 1.36
C GLU A 159 4.38 4.28 2.24
N GLN A 160 3.21 4.58 1.70
CA GLN A 160 1.94 4.42 2.43
C GLN A 160 1.74 2.96 2.84
N VAL A 161 1.31 2.73 4.08
CA VAL A 161 1.12 1.39 4.65
C VAL A 161 -0.25 0.83 4.32
N GLN A 162 -0.32 -0.46 4.00
CA GLN A 162 -1.54 -1.22 3.76
C GLN A 162 -1.52 -2.56 4.49
N ASN A 163 -2.71 -3.08 4.77
CA ASN A 163 -2.95 -4.42 5.31
C ASN A 163 -2.33 -4.65 6.68
N LEU A 164 -2.30 -3.62 7.51
CA LEU A 164 -1.75 -3.66 8.87
C LEU A 164 -2.87 -3.71 9.90
N LYS A 165 -2.83 -4.70 10.79
CA LYS A 165 -3.66 -4.75 11.99
C LYS A 165 -2.82 -4.46 13.23
N VAL A 166 -3.22 -3.44 13.99
CA VAL A 166 -2.56 -3.02 15.23
C VAL A 166 -3.52 -3.21 16.39
N ARG A 167 -3.05 -3.89 17.45
CA ARG A 167 -3.75 -3.98 18.74
C ARG A 167 -3.02 -3.15 19.77
N LEU A 168 -3.73 -2.26 20.43
CA LEU A 168 -3.26 -1.63 21.66
C LEU A 168 -3.58 -2.59 22.83
N VAL A 169 -2.56 -3.19 23.44
CA VAL A 169 -2.75 -4.25 24.45
C VAL A 169 -2.61 -3.75 25.89
N ASP A 170 -1.80 -2.71 26.10
CA ASP A 170 -1.67 -2.05 27.40
C ASP A 170 -1.21 -0.61 27.23
N VAL A 171 -1.50 0.24 28.21
CA VAL A 171 -1.12 1.65 28.23
C VAL A 171 -0.85 2.08 29.66
N LYS A 172 0.21 2.86 29.85
CA LYS A 172 0.48 3.60 31.08
C LYS A 172 0.46 5.09 30.77
N LEU A 173 -0.50 5.81 31.35
CA LEU A 173 -0.66 7.24 31.16
C LEU A 173 -0.37 7.99 32.45
N HIS A 174 0.29 9.14 32.34
CA HIS A 174 0.46 10.05 33.48
C HIS A 174 -0.91 10.64 33.88
N GLU A 175 -1.13 10.83 35.16
CA GLU A 175 -2.40 11.37 35.68
C GLU A 175 -2.65 12.82 35.24
N ASP A 176 -1.59 13.64 35.16
CA ASP A 176 -1.67 15.02 34.73
C ASP A 176 -1.70 15.13 33.21
N ALA A 177 -2.74 15.77 32.68
CA ALA A 177 -2.96 15.97 31.25
C ALA A 177 -1.82 16.71 30.53
N ILE A 178 -1.10 17.59 31.24
CA ILE A 178 0.02 18.34 30.65
C ILE A 178 1.17 17.42 30.19
N HIS A 179 1.28 16.23 30.80
CA HIS A 179 2.32 15.24 30.47
C HIS A 179 1.89 14.23 29.40
N ARG A 180 0.65 14.26 28.91
CA ARG A 180 0.09 13.37 27.87
C ARG A 180 -0.50 14.11 26.68
N GLY A 181 0.07 15.26 26.36
CA GLY A 181 -0.34 16.05 25.19
C GLY A 181 0.18 15.49 23.86
N PRO A 182 -0.19 16.14 22.72
CA PRO A 182 0.15 15.68 21.37
C PRO A 182 1.64 15.43 21.18
N ALA A 183 2.50 16.32 21.67
CA ALA A 183 3.96 16.21 21.56
C ALA A 183 4.55 15.00 22.31
N GLN A 184 3.79 14.34 23.17
CA GLN A 184 4.19 13.16 23.93
C GLN A 184 3.59 11.88 23.33
N VAL A 185 2.30 11.88 23.06
CA VAL A 185 1.57 10.68 22.67
C VAL A 185 1.81 10.32 21.19
N ILE A 186 1.68 11.29 20.29
CA ILE A 186 1.78 11.06 18.84
C ILE A 186 3.13 10.43 18.47
N PRO A 187 4.30 11.00 18.83
CA PRO A 187 5.58 10.42 18.46
C PRO A 187 5.83 9.05 19.12
N ALA A 188 5.32 8.82 20.34
CA ALA A 188 5.48 7.54 21.02
C ALA A 188 4.78 6.41 20.28
N VAL A 189 3.52 6.62 19.88
CA VAL A 189 2.74 5.62 19.13
C VAL A 189 3.29 5.44 17.73
N ARG A 190 3.58 6.53 17.00
CA ARG A 190 4.19 6.48 15.67
C ARG A 190 5.47 5.66 15.67
N SER A 191 6.37 5.90 16.61
CA SER A 191 7.63 5.18 16.73
C SER A 191 7.42 3.71 17.07
N ALA A 192 6.50 3.38 17.95
CA ALA A 192 6.16 1.99 18.28
C ALA A 192 5.63 1.22 17.06
N VAL A 193 4.74 1.85 16.27
CA VAL A 193 4.22 1.23 15.04
C VAL A 193 5.34 0.99 14.04
N LYS A 194 6.18 1.99 13.77
CA LYS A 194 7.30 1.84 12.83
C LYS A 194 8.32 0.79 13.27
N ALA A 195 8.70 0.79 14.54
CA ALA A 195 9.57 -0.27 15.10
C ALA A 195 8.93 -1.65 14.96
N GLY A 196 7.66 -1.75 15.31
CA GLY A 196 6.90 -3.00 15.22
C GLY A 196 6.79 -3.54 13.79
N MET A 197 6.62 -2.67 12.80
CA MET A 197 6.63 -3.07 11.39
C MET A 197 7.97 -3.70 10.99
N LEU A 198 9.09 -3.07 11.33
CA LEU A 198 10.42 -3.63 11.06
C LEU A 198 10.63 -4.98 11.76
N MET A 199 10.15 -5.14 13.00
CA MET A 199 10.22 -6.40 13.74
C MET A 199 9.32 -7.50 13.14
N ALA A 200 8.20 -7.10 12.54
CA ALA A 200 7.21 -8.00 11.93
C ALA A 200 7.56 -8.44 10.50
N GLY A 201 8.73 -8.09 10.00
CA GLY A 201 9.11 -8.35 8.61
C GLY A 201 8.43 -7.38 7.65
N ASP A 202 8.81 -6.12 7.77
CA ASP A 202 8.35 -5.06 6.85
C ASP A 202 8.74 -5.37 5.40
N SER A 203 7.84 -5.14 4.49
CA SER A 203 7.99 -5.48 3.08
C SER A 203 7.22 -4.50 2.19
N LEU A 204 7.30 -4.71 0.89
CA LEU A 204 6.64 -3.90 -0.10
C LEU A 204 5.54 -4.66 -0.84
N LEU A 205 4.48 -3.94 -1.17
CA LEU A 205 3.48 -4.30 -2.15
C LEU A 205 3.74 -3.54 -3.45
N GLU A 206 3.69 -4.23 -4.57
CA GLU A 206 3.80 -3.63 -5.91
C GLU A 206 2.45 -3.62 -6.62
N PRO A 207 2.16 -2.59 -7.44
CA PRO A 207 0.94 -2.54 -8.23
C PRO A 207 1.01 -3.57 -9.36
N ILE A 208 -0.11 -4.25 -9.55
CA ILE A 208 -0.30 -5.29 -10.57
C ILE A 208 -1.31 -4.81 -11.61
N GLN A 209 -1.05 -5.12 -12.87
CA GLN A 209 -2.03 -4.96 -13.94
C GLN A 209 -2.46 -6.31 -14.50
N LYS A 210 -3.76 -6.47 -14.68
CA LYS A 210 -4.34 -7.50 -15.54
C LYS A 210 -4.10 -7.08 -17.00
N ILE A 211 -3.67 -8.03 -17.81
CA ILE A 211 -3.34 -7.82 -19.22
C ILE A 211 -4.19 -8.77 -20.06
N GLN A 212 -4.81 -8.24 -21.07
CA GLN A 212 -5.54 -9.00 -22.05
C GLN A 212 -4.96 -8.71 -23.44
N ILE A 213 -4.49 -9.76 -24.14
CA ILE A 213 -3.88 -9.65 -25.47
C ILE A 213 -4.65 -10.54 -26.43
N THR A 214 -5.22 -9.97 -27.48
CA THR A 214 -5.85 -10.68 -28.57
C THR A 214 -4.98 -10.66 -29.82
N VAL A 215 -4.62 -11.83 -30.30
CA VAL A 215 -3.73 -12.02 -31.45
C VAL A 215 -4.28 -13.12 -32.38
N PRO A 216 -3.87 -13.14 -33.66
CA PRO A 216 -4.02 -14.34 -34.48
C PRO A 216 -3.38 -15.56 -33.83
N ALA A 217 -3.94 -16.77 -34.02
CA ALA A 217 -3.49 -18.00 -33.35
C ALA A 217 -2.00 -18.33 -33.56
N ASP A 218 -1.44 -17.97 -34.70
CA ASP A 218 -0.01 -18.15 -35.06
C ASP A 218 0.92 -17.28 -34.18
N LEU A 219 0.41 -16.21 -33.56
CA LEU A 219 1.17 -15.28 -32.70
C LEU A 219 0.91 -15.49 -31.20
N MET A 220 0.18 -16.53 -30.81
CA MET A 220 -0.10 -16.85 -29.40
C MET A 220 1.19 -16.97 -28.58
N GLY A 221 2.22 -17.63 -29.11
CA GLY A 221 3.51 -17.79 -28.47
C GLY A 221 4.22 -16.45 -28.22
N ALA A 222 4.13 -15.52 -29.18
CA ALA A 222 4.67 -14.18 -29.00
C ALA A 222 3.95 -13.41 -27.88
N ALA A 223 2.62 -13.47 -27.85
CA ALA A 223 1.81 -12.83 -26.81
C ALA A 223 2.08 -13.37 -25.41
N THR A 224 2.14 -14.72 -25.26
CA THR A 224 2.44 -15.37 -23.98
C THR A 224 3.83 -15.03 -23.46
N SER A 225 4.83 -15.00 -24.35
CA SER A 225 6.20 -14.63 -23.99
C SER A 225 6.32 -13.19 -23.46
N GLN A 226 5.52 -12.26 -23.96
CA GLN A 226 5.52 -10.88 -23.47
C GLN A 226 5.03 -10.77 -22.02
N ILE A 227 4.09 -11.59 -21.61
CA ILE A 227 3.62 -11.63 -20.21
C ILE A 227 4.64 -12.38 -19.33
N GLN A 228 5.05 -13.58 -19.74
CA GLN A 228 5.95 -14.43 -18.94
C GLN A 228 7.33 -13.80 -18.72
N GLY A 229 7.89 -13.16 -19.73
CA GLY A 229 9.18 -12.45 -19.63
C GLY A 229 9.18 -11.21 -18.70
N ARG A 230 7.99 -10.80 -18.19
CA ARG A 230 7.80 -9.64 -17.33
C ARG A 230 7.35 -10.01 -15.90
N ARG A 231 7.82 -11.13 -15.38
CA ARG A 231 7.36 -11.74 -14.11
C ARG A 231 5.83 -11.95 -14.09
N GLY A 232 5.22 -12.02 -15.25
CA GLY A 232 3.78 -12.15 -15.40
C GLY A 232 3.32 -13.62 -15.27
N GLN A 233 2.04 -13.73 -14.99
CA GLN A 233 1.33 -15.02 -14.89
C GLN A 233 0.16 -15.01 -15.85
N ILE A 234 0.01 -16.11 -16.62
CA ILE A 234 -1.14 -16.31 -17.49
C ILE A 234 -2.12 -17.21 -16.76
N PHE A 235 -3.39 -16.84 -16.72
CA PHE A 235 -4.41 -17.61 -16.02
C PHE A 235 -5.60 -18.01 -16.91
N ASP A 236 -5.69 -17.49 -18.15
CA ASP A 236 -6.70 -17.93 -19.09
C ASP A 236 -6.24 -17.71 -20.53
N MET A 237 -6.74 -18.56 -21.45
CA MET A 237 -6.58 -18.42 -22.89
C MET A 237 -7.88 -18.83 -23.57
N GLN A 238 -8.44 -17.93 -24.35
CA GLN A 238 -9.73 -18.12 -25.04
C GLN A 238 -9.50 -18.07 -26.54
N SER A 239 -9.87 -19.15 -27.24
CA SER A 239 -9.81 -19.23 -28.70
C SER A 239 -11.15 -18.94 -29.32
N GLU A 240 -11.19 -18.03 -30.28
CA GLU A 240 -12.38 -17.68 -31.05
C GLU A 240 -12.02 -17.57 -32.52
N GLY A 241 -12.41 -18.58 -33.32
CA GLY A 241 -12.03 -18.67 -34.73
C GLY A 241 -10.51 -18.72 -34.90
N ASP A 242 -9.98 -17.78 -35.68
CA ASP A 242 -8.54 -17.67 -35.96
C ASP A 242 -7.77 -16.81 -34.97
N THR A 243 -8.43 -16.36 -33.90
CA THR A 243 -7.82 -15.50 -32.87
C THR A 243 -7.76 -16.18 -31.51
N VAL A 244 -6.76 -15.79 -30.72
CA VAL A 244 -6.58 -16.22 -29.33
C VAL A 244 -6.47 -14.98 -28.45
N THR A 245 -7.22 -14.95 -27.35
CA THR A 245 -7.11 -13.96 -26.30
C THR A 245 -6.36 -14.58 -25.12
N VAL A 246 -5.20 -14.03 -24.79
CA VAL A 246 -4.39 -14.40 -23.63
C VAL A 246 -4.69 -13.44 -22.50
N ILE A 247 -5.06 -13.96 -21.34
CA ILE A 247 -5.38 -13.19 -20.15
C ILE A 247 -4.38 -13.54 -19.06
N GLY A 248 -3.72 -12.52 -18.55
CA GLY A 248 -2.71 -12.67 -17.49
C GLY A 248 -2.62 -11.44 -16.62
N LYS A 249 -1.59 -11.41 -15.80
CA LYS A 249 -1.23 -10.26 -14.97
C LYS A 249 0.28 -10.10 -14.91
N ALA A 250 0.75 -8.89 -14.70
CA ALA A 250 2.16 -8.58 -14.45
C ALA A 250 2.31 -7.35 -13.56
N PRO A 251 3.43 -7.22 -12.83
CA PRO A 251 3.71 -6.02 -12.05
C PRO A 251 3.99 -4.82 -12.97
N VAL A 252 3.48 -3.66 -12.58
CA VAL A 252 3.66 -2.41 -13.33
C VAL A 252 5.12 -2.10 -13.57
N ALA A 253 6.00 -2.41 -12.60
CA ALA A 253 7.45 -2.20 -12.72
C ALA A 253 8.08 -2.89 -13.93
N GLU A 254 7.49 -4.00 -14.41
CA GLU A 254 7.99 -4.78 -15.54
C GLU A 254 7.28 -4.43 -16.87
N LEU A 255 6.30 -3.55 -16.84
CA LEU A 255 5.48 -3.22 -18.02
C LEU A 255 5.97 -2.01 -18.81
N PHE A 256 7.04 -1.35 -18.37
CA PHE A 256 7.65 -0.27 -19.16
C PHE A 256 8.18 -0.81 -20.47
N GLY A 257 7.83 -0.12 -21.57
CA GLY A 257 8.16 -0.58 -22.92
C GLY A 257 7.26 -1.67 -23.51
N PHE A 258 6.32 -2.20 -22.75
CA PHE A 258 5.42 -3.29 -23.18
C PHE A 258 4.70 -2.96 -24.50
N ALA A 259 4.21 -1.74 -24.67
CA ALA A 259 3.50 -1.34 -25.88
C ALA A 259 4.35 -1.47 -27.16
N GLY A 260 5.63 -1.10 -27.05
CA GLY A 260 6.59 -1.25 -28.15
C GLY A 260 6.91 -2.71 -28.44
N ASP A 261 7.17 -3.46 -27.39
CA ASP A 261 7.60 -4.87 -27.51
C ASP A 261 6.48 -5.75 -28.04
N ILE A 262 5.24 -5.59 -27.56
CA ILE A 262 4.10 -6.39 -28.08
C ILE A 262 3.80 -6.04 -29.55
N ARG A 263 3.91 -4.76 -29.92
CA ARG A 263 3.74 -4.33 -31.30
C ARG A 263 4.80 -4.96 -32.20
N SER A 264 6.06 -4.95 -31.79
CA SER A 264 7.15 -5.55 -32.56
C SER A 264 7.03 -7.07 -32.64
N ALA A 265 6.72 -7.74 -31.52
CA ALA A 265 6.60 -9.18 -31.45
C ALA A 265 5.43 -9.75 -32.26
N THR A 266 4.40 -8.94 -32.52
CA THR A 266 3.16 -9.34 -33.22
C THR A 266 2.99 -8.64 -34.56
N GLU A 267 4.01 -7.97 -35.08
CA GLU A 267 3.95 -7.22 -36.34
C GLU A 267 2.80 -6.22 -36.40
N GLY A 268 2.47 -5.63 -35.23
CA GLY A 268 1.35 -4.70 -35.08
C GLY A 268 -0.05 -5.34 -35.10
N ARG A 269 -0.17 -6.67 -35.12
CA ARG A 269 -1.45 -7.39 -35.20
C ARG A 269 -2.11 -7.66 -33.84
N ALA A 270 -1.44 -7.35 -32.71
CA ALA A 270 -2.04 -7.49 -31.40
C ALA A 270 -2.99 -6.34 -31.07
N MET A 271 -4.15 -6.69 -30.51
CA MET A 271 -4.97 -5.78 -29.72
C MET A 271 -4.79 -6.13 -28.25
N TRP A 272 -4.61 -5.13 -27.40
CA TRP A 272 -4.36 -5.38 -25.99
C TRP A 272 -4.89 -4.25 -25.10
N SER A 273 -5.19 -4.62 -23.86
CA SER A 273 -5.63 -3.71 -22.81
C SER A 273 -5.01 -4.08 -21.48
N THR A 274 -4.89 -3.10 -20.60
CA THR A 274 -4.45 -3.29 -19.23
C THR A 274 -5.44 -2.67 -18.26
N GLU A 275 -5.60 -3.30 -17.11
CA GLU A 275 -6.50 -2.87 -16.04
C GLU A 275 -5.79 -3.03 -14.71
N PHE A 276 -5.92 -2.06 -13.80
CA PHE A 276 -5.36 -2.17 -12.46
C PHE A 276 -5.99 -3.35 -11.69
N ALA A 277 -5.16 -4.23 -11.17
CA ALA A 277 -5.58 -5.47 -10.49
C ALA A 277 -5.16 -5.53 -9.01
N GLY A 278 -4.92 -4.37 -8.39
CA GLY A 278 -4.54 -4.29 -6.98
C GLY A 278 -3.03 -4.35 -6.74
N PHE A 279 -2.66 -4.71 -5.53
CA PHE A 279 -1.28 -4.80 -5.06
C PHE A 279 -0.95 -6.23 -4.62
N GLU A 280 0.26 -6.67 -4.90
CA GLU A 280 0.79 -7.97 -4.44
C GLU A 280 2.18 -7.78 -3.82
N LEU A 281 2.58 -8.71 -2.97
CA LEU A 281 3.92 -8.68 -2.35
C LEU A 281 5.02 -8.70 -3.42
N VAL A 282 5.97 -7.80 -3.27
CA VAL A 282 7.22 -7.86 -4.03
C VAL A 282 7.95 -9.15 -3.65
N PRO A 283 8.47 -9.94 -4.60
CA PRO A 283 9.24 -11.13 -4.29
C PRO A 283 10.38 -10.82 -3.32
N ALA A 284 10.56 -11.67 -2.31
CA ALA A 284 11.51 -11.44 -1.21
C ALA A 284 12.94 -11.10 -1.70
N GLY A 285 13.39 -11.74 -2.78
CA GLY A 285 14.70 -11.49 -3.36
C GLY A 285 14.87 -10.12 -4.03
N LEU A 286 13.79 -9.40 -4.30
CA LEU A 286 13.81 -8.09 -4.94
C LEU A 286 13.56 -6.93 -3.96
N VAL A 287 13.05 -7.21 -2.76
CA VAL A 287 12.62 -6.18 -1.80
C VAL A 287 13.75 -5.21 -1.48
N GLU A 288 14.94 -5.71 -1.16
CA GLU A 288 16.06 -4.86 -0.75
C GLU A 288 16.50 -3.89 -1.86
N GLU A 289 16.59 -4.38 -3.10
CA GLU A 289 16.95 -3.56 -4.26
C GLU A 289 15.90 -2.47 -4.52
N VAL A 290 14.62 -2.85 -4.49
CA VAL A 290 13.50 -1.92 -4.69
C VAL A 290 13.48 -0.86 -3.59
N VAL A 291 13.63 -1.26 -2.32
CA VAL A 291 13.71 -0.35 -1.17
C VAL A 291 14.84 0.67 -1.35
N ARG A 292 16.05 0.22 -1.67
CA ARG A 292 17.20 1.10 -1.90
C ARG A 292 16.94 2.09 -3.02
N SER A 293 16.33 1.63 -4.12
CA SER A 293 15.96 2.49 -5.25
C SER A 293 14.95 3.58 -4.84
N ILE A 294 13.90 3.21 -4.09
CA ILE A 294 12.90 4.17 -3.59
C ILE A 294 13.56 5.17 -2.64
N ARG A 295 14.34 4.71 -1.67
CA ARG A 295 15.01 5.57 -0.69
C ARG A 295 15.94 6.57 -1.36
N ARG A 296 16.75 6.13 -2.34
CA ARG A 296 17.63 7.01 -3.12
C ARG A 296 16.84 8.07 -3.88
N ARG A 297 15.75 7.69 -4.54
CA ARG A 297 14.88 8.61 -5.27
C ARG A 297 14.25 9.67 -4.35
N LYS A 298 13.89 9.29 -3.13
CA LYS A 298 13.31 10.19 -2.12
C LYS A 298 14.36 10.99 -1.33
N GLY A 299 15.64 10.83 -1.62
CA GLY A 299 16.72 11.49 -0.87
C GLY A 299 16.91 10.99 0.56
N LEU A 300 16.37 9.80 0.87
CA LEU A 300 16.55 9.14 2.16
C LEU A 300 17.90 8.43 2.23
N LYS A 301 18.40 8.21 3.46
CA LYS A 301 19.59 7.37 3.67
C LYS A 301 19.30 5.96 3.08
N GLU A 302 20.25 5.42 2.30
CA GLU A 302 20.09 4.09 1.70
C GLU A 302 20.03 2.98 2.75
N GLN A 303 20.65 3.19 3.91
CA GLN A 303 20.57 2.25 5.02
C GLN A 303 19.14 2.18 5.56
N ILE A 304 18.60 0.97 5.60
CA ILE A 304 17.30 0.67 6.20
C ILE A 304 17.41 0.88 7.71
N PRO A 305 16.47 1.63 8.33
CA PRO A 305 16.48 1.82 9.78
C PRO A 305 16.23 0.48 10.50
N ARG A 306 16.74 0.41 11.74
CA ARG A 306 16.50 -0.72 12.62
C ARG A 306 15.42 -0.37 13.63
N PRO A 307 14.76 -1.37 14.25
CA PRO A 307 13.74 -1.11 15.27
C PRO A 307 14.24 -0.19 16.39
N GLU A 308 15.51 -0.34 16.81
CA GLU A 308 16.13 0.47 17.87
C GLU A 308 16.21 1.96 17.51
N ASP A 309 16.26 2.30 16.26
CA ASP A 309 16.32 3.70 15.79
C ASP A 309 15.00 4.46 16.13
N TYR A 310 13.93 3.74 16.42
CA TYR A 310 12.61 4.27 16.80
C TYR A 310 12.29 4.12 18.29
N LEU A 311 12.98 3.27 19.04
CA LEU A 311 12.64 2.89 20.42
C LEU A 311 13.56 3.50 21.50
N SER A 312 14.19 4.62 21.24
CA SER A 312 15.12 5.31 22.17
C SER A 312 14.45 5.92 23.40
#